data_e1be7bfecc0087f81c751577c0563e61
#
_entry.id   e1be7bfecc0087f81c751577c0563e61
#
_cell.length_a   1.000
_cell.length_b   1.000
_cell.length_c   1.000
_cell.angle_alpha   90.00
_cell.angle_beta   90.00
_cell.angle_gamma   90.00
#
_symmetry.space_group_name_H-M   'P 1'
#
loop_
_entity.id
_entity.type
_entity.pdbx_description
1 polymer ?
#
loop_
_entity_poly.entity_id
_entity_poly.type
_entity_poly.pdbx_seq_one_letter_code
_entity_poly.pdbx_strand_id
1 'polypeptide(L)'
;MLLALTGWLASCSHVATEEQVRSAELPPEGVPPQRVVIGVEQQKMVIFDWKKPKKMYPVSTSKFGLGNQPGSWNTPVGQMEVVKVIGKGLVPGSRLKARQPTGEVVPVNAPGRDAIVTRVLILKGAEKGNANTRQRFIYIHGTPAEDKLESPASWGCIRMASTDIIELCEWLRPGARVDVVPGRLPPPDDLPN
;
A
#
# COMPACT_ATOMS: atom_id res chain seq x y z
N MET A 1 -12.33 -51.77 41.13
CA MET A 1 -13.25 -50.98 40.32
C MET A 1 -12.61 -49.57 40.19
N LEU A 2 -11.78 -49.38 39.14
CA LEU A 2 -11.05 -48.12 38.87
C LEU A 2 -11.91 -47.25 37.96
N LEU A 3 -12.28 -46.09 38.40
CA LEU A 3 -12.93 -45.04 37.58
C LEU A 3 -11.82 -44.16 37.01
N ALA A 4 -11.66 -44.22 35.65
CA ALA A 4 -10.82 -43.31 34.90
C ALA A 4 -11.59 -42.02 34.61
N LEU A 5 -11.15 -40.90 35.17
CA LEU A 5 -11.59 -39.57 34.83
C LEU A 5 -10.83 -39.12 33.55
N THR A 6 -11.52 -39.07 32.42
CA THR A 6 -11.02 -38.42 31.20
C THR A 6 -11.27 -36.93 31.28
N GLY A 7 -10.21 -36.17 31.55
CA GLY A 7 -10.23 -34.73 31.51
C GLY A 7 -10.29 -34.24 30.05
N TRP A 8 -11.36 -33.56 29.68
CA TRP A 8 -11.47 -32.81 28.42
C TRP A 8 -10.67 -31.49 28.55
N LEU A 9 -9.58 -31.40 27.82
CA LEU A 9 -8.90 -30.11 27.62
C LEU A 9 -9.69 -29.31 26.60
N ALA A 10 -10.45 -28.35 27.07
CA ALA A 10 -11.07 -27.34 26.20
C ALA A 10 -9.96 -26.42 25.64
N SER A 11 -9.62 -26.59 24.40
CA SER A 11 -8.76 -25.66 23.63
C SER A 11 -9.55 -24.37 23.40
N CYS A 12 -9.36 -23.38 24.26
CA CYS A 12 -9.85 -22.02 23.99
C CYS A 12 -9.00 -21.40 22.88
N SER A 13 -9.45 -21.49 21.65
CA SER A 13 -8.96 -20.65 20.57
C SER A 13 -9.37 -19.20 20.86
N HIS A 14 -8.45 -18.42 21.41
CA HIS A 14 -8.64 -16.98 21.59
C HIS A 14 -8.67 -16.34 20.19
N VAL A 15 -9.86 -15.98 19.75
CA VAL A 15 -10.02 -15.08 18.62
C VAL A 15 -9.63 -13.70 19.11
N ALA A 16 -8.54 -13.14 18.55
CA ALA A 16 -8.08 -11.80 18.92
C ALA A 16 -9.19 -10.78 18.64
N THR A 17 -9.43 -9.88 19.58
CA THR A 17 -10.40 -8.79 19.43
C THR A 17 -9.95 -7.81 18.32
N GLU A 18 -10.90 -7.08 17.71
CA GLU A 18 -10.58 -6.05 16.71
C GLU A 18 -9.56 -5.03 17.23
N GLU A 19 -9.58 -4.73 18.52
CA GLU A 19 -8.65 -3.82 19.19
C GLU A 19 -7.25 -4.43 19.33
N GLN A 20 -7.13 -5.72 19.61
CA GLN A 20 -5.85 -6.44 19.64
C GLN A 20 -5.23 -6.58 18.25
N VAL A 21 -6.05 -6.81 17.20
CA VAL A 21 -5.59 -6.81 15.81
C VAL A 21 -5.11 -5.42 15.41
N ARG A 22 -5.82 -4.37 15.83
CA ARG A 22 -5.47 -2.97 15.53
C ARG A 22 -4.20 -2.52 16.23
N SER A 23 -4.00 -2.92 17.52
CA SER A 23 -2.78 -2.61 18.28
C SER A 23 -1.55 -3.37 17.76
N ALA A 24 -1.73 -4.57 17.20
CA ALA A 24 -0.64 -5.34 16.59
C ALA A 24 -0.21 -4.77 15.22
N GLU A 25 -1.05 -3.93 14.58
CA GLU A 25 -0.77 -3.30 13.28
C GLU A 25 -0.15 -1.89 13.41
N LEU A 26 -0.20 -1.26 14.59
CA LEU A 26 0.40 0.05 14.83
C LEU A 26 1.88 -0.11 15.23
N PRO A 27 2.77 0.84 14.81
CA PRO A 27 4.14 0.83 15.28
C PRO A 27 4.18 1.00 16.80
N PRO A 28 5.17 0.41 17.49
CA PRO A 28 5.37 0.62 18.92
C PRO A 28 5.49 2.12 19.26
N GLU A 29 5.01 2.52 20.43
CA GLU A 29 5.11 3.90 20.91
C GLU A 29 6.57 4.36 20.91
N GLY A 30 6.86 5.55 20.31
CA GLY A 30 8.21 6.09 20.18
C GLY A 30 8.99 5.63 18.95
N VAL A 31 8.48 4.70 18.15
CA VAL A 31 9.06 4.38 16.84
C VAL A 31 8.50 5.36 15.81
N PRO A 32 9.35 6.11 15.09
CA PRO A 32 8.86 7.03 14.08
C PRO A 32 8.08 6.28 13.00
N PRO A 33 7.04 6.89 12.46
CA PRO A 33 6.24 6.27 11.43
C PRO A 33 7.14 5.96 10.22
N GLN A 34 7.00 4.74 9.72
CA GLN A 34 7.62 4.35 8.45
C GLN A 34 7.17 5.33 7.37
N ARG A 35 8.07 5.67 6.46
CA ARG A 35 7.81 6.69 5.46
C ARG A 35 8.23 6.24 4.08
N VAL A 36 7.40 6.55 3.09
CA VAL A 36 7.75 6.51 1.68
C VAL A 36 7.51 7.87 1.05
N VAL A 37 8.36 8.22 0.09
CA VAL A 37 8.20 9.43 -0.72
C VAL A 37 8.14 9.03 -2.19
N ILE A 38 7.18 9.57 -2.93
CA ILE A 38 6.95 9.30 -4.34
C ILE A 38 7.22 10.59 -5.10
N GLY A 39 8.30 10.59 -5.92
CA GLY A 39 8.63 11.66 -6.84
C GLY A 39 7.93 11.43 -8.18
N VAL A 40 6.91 12.23 -8.47
CA VAL A 40 6.08 12.01 -9.65
C VAL A 40 6.81 12.30 -10.94
N GLU A 41 7.67 13.32 -10.98
CA GLU A 41 8.51 13.60 -12.16
C GLU A 41 9.40 12.41 -12.54
N GLN A 42 9.92 11.68 -11.53
CA GLN A 42 10.81 10.54 -11.74
C GLN A 42 10.07 9.21 -11.85
N GLN A 43 8.78 9.16 -11.50
CA GLN A 43 8.00 7.94 -11.37
C GLN A 43 8.70 6.90 -10.48
N LYS A 44 9.21 7.38 -9.34
CA LYS A 44 9.94 6.56 -8.36
C LYS A 44 9.43 6.78 -6.95
N MET A 45 9.48 5.71 -6.17
CA MET A 45 9.17 5.69 -4.74
C MET A 45 10.41 5.32 -3.97
N VAL A 46 10.71 6.03 -2.88
CA VAL A 46 11.79 5.70 -1.95
C VAL A 46 11.23 5.40 -0.58
N ILE A 47 11.66 4.29 0.00
CA ILE A 47 11.47 3.98 1.41
C ILE A 47 12.52 4.71 2.23
N PHE A 48 12.08 5.33 3.32
CA PHE A 48 12.98 5.89 4.32
C PHE A 48 12.89 5.14 5.64
N ASP A 49 14.04 4.68 6.11
CA ASP A 49 14.24 4.24 7.48
C ASP A 49 14.78 5.44 8.25
N TRP A 50 13.92 6.10 9.02
CA TRP A 50 14.21 7.40 9.59
C TRP A 50 14.47 8.43 8.48
N LYS A 51 15.64 9.08 8.47
CA LYS A 51 16.04 10.00 7.40
C LYS A 51 16.89 9.36 6.29
N LYS A 52 17.20 8.06 6.41
CA LYS A 52 18.09 7.37 5.45
C LYS A 52 17.27 6.68 4.37
N PRO A 53 17.55 6.94 3.08
CA PRO A 53 16.94 6.19 2.00
C PRO A 53 17.39 4.73 2.08
N LYS A 54 16.43 3.80 2.05
CA LYS A 54 16.69 2.36 2.17
C LYS A 54 16.62 1.66 0.82
N LYS A 55 15.56 1.93 0.06
CA LYS A 55 15.32 1.30 -1.23
C LYS A 55 14.45 2.18 -2.12
N MET A 56 14.66 2.07 -3.42
CA MET A 56 13.91 2.78 -4.44
C MET A 56 13.18 1.78 -5.33
N TYR A 57 11.93 2.11 -5.69
CA TYR A 57 11.10 1.31 -6.59
C TYR A 57 10.59 2.14 -7.77
N PRO A 58 10.50 1.56 -8.97
CA PRO A 58 9.75 2.15 -10.06
C PRO A 58 8.25 2.14 -9.71
N VAL A 59 7.55 3.21 -10.06
CA VAL A 59 6.09 3.32 -9.91
C VAL A 59 5.45 3.86 -11.18
N SER A 60 4.11 3.86 -11.22
CA SER A 60 3.34 4.55 -12.26
C SER A 60 2.19 5.30 -11.60
N THR A 61 2.14 6.61 -11.79
CA THR A 61 1.07 7.50 -11.33
C THR A 61 0.08 7.80 -12.46
N SER A 62 -0.88 8.69 -12.22
CA SER A 62 -1.94 9.00 -13.18
C SER A 62 -1.43 9.63 -14.48
N LYS A 63 -1.92 9.11 -15.62
CA LYS A 63 -1.75 9.74 -16.93
C LYS A 63 -2.55 11.04 -17.12
N PHE A 64 -3.49 11.32 -16.21
CA PHE A 64 -4.31 12.54 -16.23
C PHE A 64 -3.68 13.66 -15.40
N GLY A 65 -2.53 13.40 -14.76
CA GLY A 65 -1.80 14.38 -13.95
C GLY A 65 -2.08 14.28 -12.45
N LEU A 66 -1.83 15.37 -11.76
CA LEU A 66 -1.88 15.48 -10.31
C LEU A 66 -3.07 16.32 -9.85
N GLY A 67 -3.63 15.98 -8.69
CA GLY A 67 -4.69 16.76 -8.08
C GLY A 67 -5.67 15.98 -7.23
N ASN A 68 -6.46 16.73 -6.45
CA ASN A 68 -7.36 16.19 -5.44
C ASN A 68 -8.85 16.33 -5.83
N GLN A 69 -9.15 16.81 -7.05
CA GLN A 69 -10.52 17.00 -7.50
C GLN A 69 -11.28 15.65 -7.59
N PRO A 70 -12.50 15.56 -7.04
CA PRO A 70 -13.34 14.38 -7.22
C PRO A 70 -13.59 14.09 -8.71
N GLY A 71 -13.49 12.81 -9.12
CA GLY A 71 -13.73 12.38 -10.51
C GLY A 71 -12.63 12.72 -11.51
N SER A 72 -11.56 13.39 -11.12
CA SER A 72 -10.48 13.83 -12.03
C SER A 72 -9.58 12.70 -12.53
N TRP A 73 -9.57 11.54 -11.90
CA TRP A 73 -8.62 10.45 -12.14
C TRP A 73 -7.14 10.82 -11.89
N ASN A 74 -6.89 11.99 -11.29
CA ASN A 74 -5.56 12.47 -10.96
C ASN A 74 -5.00 11.74 -9.73
N THR A 75 -3.67 11.60 -9.65
CA THR A 75 -3.01 11.16 -8.41
C THR A 75 -2.98 12.31 -7.41
N PRO A 76 -3.48 12.12 -6.17
CA PRO A 76 -3.39 13.13 -5.13
C PRO A 76 -1.95 13.44 -4.76
N VAL A 77 -1.70 14.68 -4.38
CA VAL A 77 -0.40 15.15 -3.85
C VAL A 77 -0.48 15.47 -2.37
N GLY A 78 0.68 15.56 -1.73
CA GLY A 78 0.82 15.86 -0.31
C GLY A 78 0.91 14.61 0.55
N GLN A 79 0.70 14.80 1.84
CA GLN A 79 0.85 13.76 2.84
C GLN A 79 -0.40 12.88 2.93
N MET A 80 -0.17 11.58 2.95
CA MET A 80 -1.19 10.54 3.15
C MET A 80 -0.71 9.52 4.17
N GLU A 81 -1.62 8.67 4.60
CA GLU A 81 -1.38 7.58 5.55
C GLU A 81 -1.88 6.26 4.97
N VAL A 82 -1.13 5.18 5.19
CA VAL A 82 -1.60 3.81 4.93
C VAL A 82 -2.57 3.40 6.02
N VAL A 83 -3.82 3.13 5.67
CA VAL A 83 -4.83 2.72 6.67
C VAL A 83 -5.07 1.22 6.71
N LYS A 84 -4.75 0.50 5.63
CA LYS A 84 -4.90 -0.95 5.57
C LYS A 84 -4.06 -1.56 4.45
N VAL A 85 -3.52 -2.75 4.69
CA VAL A 85 -2.87 -3.60 3.68
C VAL A 85 -3.76 -4.80 3.40
N ILE A 86 -4.00 -5.11 2.12
CA ILE A 86 -4.84 -6.23 1.65
C ILE A 86 -4.00 -7.12 0.74
N GLY A 87 -4.31 -8.41 0.75
CA GLY A 87 -3.70 -9.40 -0.13
C GLY A 87 -2.47 -10.10 0.49
N LYS A 88 -2.21 -9.95 1.80
CA LYS A 88 -1.13 -10.68 2.47
C LYS A 88 -1.29 -12.19 2.23
N GLY A 89 -0.19 -12.87 1.86
CA GLY A 89 -0.17 -14.29 1.55
C GLY A 89 -0.64 -14.67 0.14
N LEU A 90 -1.21 -13.74 -0.65
CA LEU A 90 -1.56 -14.03 -2.04
C LEU A 90 -0.29 -14.15 -2.91
N VAL A 91 -0.33 -15.04 -3.90
CA VAL A 91 0.75 -15.19 -4.89
C VAL A 91 0.84 -13.97 -5.81
N PRO A 92 2.02 -13.65 -6.39
CA PRO A 92 2.15 -12.59 -7.37
C PRO A 92 1.13 -12.73 -8.50
N GLY A 93 0.55 -11.59 -8.95
CA GLY A 93 -0.46 -11.58 -10.01
C GLY A 93 -1.88 -11.93 -9.56
N SER A 94 -2.10 -12.33 -8.29
CA SER A 94 -3.46 -12.60 -7.79
C SER A 94 -4.36 -11.38 -7.94
N ARG A 95 -5.43 -11.51 -8.74
CA ARG A 95 -6.36 -10.42 -9.04
C ARG A 95 -7.23 -10.07 -7.84
N LEU A 96 -7.37 -8.79 -7.60
CA LEU A 96 -8.24 -8.22 -6.58
C LEU A 96 -9.35 -7.37 -7.25
N LYS A 97 -10.62 -7.67 -6.94
CA LYS A 97 -11.78 -6.89 -7.35
C LYS A 97 -12.57 -6.47 -6.11
N ALA A 98 -12.92 -5.20 -6.00
CA ALA A 98 -13.54 -4.66 -4.79
C ALA A 98 -12.77 -5.01 -3.49
N ARG A 99 -11.46 -5.08 -3.56
CA ARG A 99 -10.54 -5.42 -2.45
C ARG A 99 -10.64 -6.88 -1.95
N GLN A 100 -11.21 -7.76 -2.75
CA GLN A 100 -11.31 -9.19 -2.48
C GLN A 100 -10.57 -9.99 -3.57
N PRO A 101 -9.87 -11.08 -3.23
CA PRO A 101 -9.26 -11.95 -4.24
C PRO A 101 -10.34 -12.62 -5.07
N THR A 102 -10.11 -12.74 -6.38
CA THR A 102 -11.04 -13.38 -7.33
C THR A 102 -10.71 -14.84 -7.61
N GLY A 103 -9.54 -15.32 -7.16
CA GLY A 103 -9.00 -16.63 -7.54
C GLY A 103 -8.22 -16.63 -8.86
N GLU A 104 -8.33 -15.58 -9.66
CA GLU A 104 -7.59 -15.41 -10.91
C GLU A 104 -6.16 -14.93 -10.63
N VAL A 105 -5.18 -15.47 -11.39
CA VAL A 105 -3.81 -14.97 -11.43
C VAL A 105 -3.57 -14.40 -12.82
N VAL A 106 -3.24 -13.09 -12.86
CA VAL A 106 -2.99 -12.35 -14.11
C VAL A 106 -1.48 -12.37 -14.38
N PRO A 107 -1.02 -12.88 -15.52
CA PRO A 107 0.40 -12.85 -15.88
C PRO A 107 0.90 -11.40 -16.07
N VAL A 108 2.21 -11.20 -15.85
CA VAL A 108 2.86 -9.92 -16.13
C VAL A 108 2.72 -9.58 -17.61
N ASN A 109 2.37 -8.33 -17.90
CA ASN A 109 2.16 -7.78 -19.24
C ASN A 109 1.10 -8.54 -20.06
N ALA A 110 0.17 -9.23 -19.38
CA ALA A 110 -0.98 -9.82 -20.06
C ALA A 110 -1.80 -8.75 -20.79
N PRO A 111 -2.28 -9.03 -22.03
CA PRO A 111 -3.11 -8.09 -22.75
C PRO A 111 -4.44 -7.85 -22.02
N GLY A 112 -4.96 -6.63 -22.15
CA GLY A 112 -6.25 -6.26 -21.59
C GLY A 112 -6.22 -5.04 -20.70
N ARG A 113 -7.31 -4.88 -19.90
CA ARG A 113 -7.43 -3.77 -18.95
C ARG A 113 -6.54 -4.04 -17.75
N ASP A 114 -5.79 -3.02 -17.35
CA ASP A 114 -4.99 -3.06 -16.14
C ASP A 114 -5.82 -3.42 -14.91
N ALA A 115 -5.40 -4.48 -14.23
CA ALA A 115 -6.05 -5.00 -13.05
C ALA A 115 -5.27 -4.61 -11.79
N ILE A 116 -5.97 -4.54 -10.67
CA ILE A 116 -5.33 -4.50 -9.35
C ILE A 116 -4.94 -5.93 -9.00
N VAL A 117 -3.64 -6.16 -8.74
CA VAL A 117 -3.13 -7.49 -8.42
C VAL A 117 -2.26 -7.49 -7.16
N THR A 118 -2.04 -8.64 -6.60
CA THR A 118 -1.02 -8.97 -5.58
C THR A 118 -1.31 -8.38 -4.21
N ARG A 119 -1.23 -7.05 -4.05
CA ARG A 119 -1.42 -6.30 -2.79
C ARG A 119 -2.09 -4.98 -3.06
N VAL A 120 -2.78 -4.47 -2.04
CA VAL A 120 -3.37 -3.13 -2.03
C VAL A 120 -3.06 -2.47 -0.69
N LEU A 121 -2.45 -1.28 -0.73
CA LEU A 121 -2.36 -0.37 0.40
C LEU A 121 -3.43 0.71 0.21
N ILE A 122 -4.40 0.75 1.11
CA ILE A 122 -5.44 1.77 1.12
C ILE A 122 -4.87 3.04 1.72
N LEU A 123 -5.01 4.16 1.02
CA LEU A 123 -4.53 5.46 1.44
C LEU A 123 -5.67 6.35 1.97
N LYS A 124 -5.33 7.18 2.94
CA LYS A 124 -6.15 8.26 3.47
C LYS A 124 -5.34 9.55 3.40
N GLY A 125 -5.92 10.63 2.91
CA GLY A 125 -5.29 11.95 2.94
C GLY A 125 -5.12 12.44 4.38
N ALA A 126 -3.96 12.99 4.68
CA ALA A 126 -3.62 13.57 5.99
C ALA A 126 -3.76 15.09 6.02
N GLU A 127 -4.01 15.72 4.87
CA GLU A 127 -4.13 17.16 4.72
C GLU A 127 -5.55 17.55 4.28
N LYS A 128 -5.97 18.78 4.58
CA LYS A 128 -7.28 19.31 4.14
C LYS A 128 -7.45 19.23 2.61
N GLY A 129 -6.36 19.50 1.86
CA GLY A 129 -6.38 19.50 0.40
C GLY A 129 -6.55 18.12 -0.24
N ASN A 130 -6.22 17.03 0.47
CA ASN A 130 -6.32 15.66 -0.04
C ASN A 130 -7.20 14.73 0.82
N ALA A 131 -8.02 15.29 1.72
CA ALA A 131 -8.86 14.54 2.66
C ALA A 131 -9.80 13.52 1.98
N ASN A 132 -10.15 13.73 0.71
CA ASN A 132 -11.02 12.85 -0.08
C ASN A 132 -10.30 11.65 -0.73
N THR A 133 -8.99 11.48 -0.51
CA THR A 133 -8.18 10.41 -1.12
C THR A 133 -8.81 9.02 -0.95
N ARG A 134 -9.27 8.70 0.26
CA ARG A 134 -9.91 7.41 0.57
C ARG A 134 -11.24 7.22 -0.18
N GLN A 135 -12.07 8.25 -0.25
CA GLN A 135 -13.36 8.22 -0.96
C GLN A 135 -13.18 8.11 -2.48
N ARG A 136 -12.05 8.58 -3.01
CA ARG A 136 -11.66 8.43 -4.41
C ARG A 136 -11.05 7.07 -4.73
N PHE A 137 -10.92 6.17 -3.75
CA PHE A 137 -10.33 4.84 -3.91
C PHE A 137 -8.89 4.87 -4.45
N ILE A 138 -8.10 5.82 -3.97
CA ILE A 138 -6.68 5.89 -4.32
C ILE A 138 -5.89 4.91 -3.46
N TYR A 139 -5.12 4.06 -4.15
CA TYR A 139 -4.32 2.99 -3.56
C TYR A 139 -2.88 3.02 -4.07
N ILE A 140 -1.97 2.39 -3.32
CA ILE A 140 -0.76 1.81 -3.88
C ILE A 140 -1.09 0.33 -4.12
N HIS A 141 -0.85 -0.20 -5.33
CA HIS A 141 -1.20 -1.58 -5.64
C HIS A 141 -0.29 -2.21 -6.69
N GLY A 142 -0.22 -3.54 -6.70
CA GLY A 142 0.43 -4.28 -7.77
C GLY A 142 -0.33 -4.17 -9.08
N THR A 143 0.42 -4.11 -10.19
CA THR A 143 -0.12 -4.09 -11.55
C THR A 143 0.43 -5.24 -12.37
N PRO A 144 -0.33 -5.85 -13.29
CA PRO A 144 0.24 -6.72 -14.29
C PRO A 144 0.95 -5.95 -15.43
N ALA A 145 0.59 -4.68 -15.66
CA ALA A 145 1.19 -3.83 -16.70
C ALA A 145 2.54 -3.25 -16.23
N GLU A 146 3.50 -4.12 -15.94
CA GLU A 146 4.81 -3.74 -15.42
C GLU A 146 5.67 -3.00 -16.47
N ASP A 147 5.40 -3.21 -17.77
CA ASP A 147 5.97 -2.47 -18.91
C ASP A 147 5.63 -0.97 -18.91
N LYS A 148 4.65 -0.56 -18.12
CA LYS A 148 4.22 0.85 -17.98
C LYS A 148 4.71 1.54 -16.70
N LEU A 149 5.52 0.85 -15.91
CA LEU A 149 6.20 1.48 -14.79
C LEU A 149 7.22 2.52 -15.31
N GLU A 150 7.63 3.44 -14.43
CA GLU A 150 8.46 4.61 -14.76
C GLU A 150 7.82 5.60 -15.75
N SER A 151 6.50 5.45 -16.01
CA SER A 151 5.72 6.41 -16.81
C SER A 151 4.33 6.63 -16.22
N PRO A 152 3.73 7.83 -16.39
CA PRO A 152 2.35 8.07 -15.97
C PRO A 152 1.37 7.27 -16.83
N ALA A 153 0.72 6.26 -16.27
CA ALA A 153 -0.18 5.39 -17.02
C ALA A 153 -1.45 4.98 -16.24
N SER A 154 -1.54 5.29 -14.93
CA SER A 154 -2.66 4.89 -14.07
C SER A 154 -3.89 5.81 -14.24
N TRP A 155 -4.94 5.49 -13.50
CA TRP A 155 -6.18 6.26 -13.38
C TRP A 155 -6.32 6.84 -11.96
N GLY A 156 -5.21 7.31 -11.38
CA GLY A 156 -5.16 7.95 -10.07
C GLY A 156 -4.40 7.16 -9.00
N CYS A 157 -4.45 5.84 -9.03
CA CYS A 157 -3.67 5.00 -8.14
C CYS A 157 -2.17 5.02 -8.45
N ILE A 158 -1.36 4.57 -7.51
CA ILE A 158 0.08 4.39 -7.64
C ILE A 158 0.34 2.90 -7.86
N ARG A 159 0.93 2.55 -9.01
CA ARG A 159 1.18 1.16 -9.40
C ARG A 159 2.61 0.76 -9.13
N MET A 160 2.80 -0.50 -8.78
CA MET A 160 4.11 -1.13 -8.56
C MET A 160 4.15 -2.51 -9.19
N ALA A 161 5.35 -3.03 -9.46
CA ALA A 161 5.54 -4.43 -9.81
C ALA A 161 5.05 -5.35 -8.68
N SER A 162 4.62 -6.56 -9.04
CA SER A 162 4.10 -7.54 -8.07
C SER A 162 5.12 -7.92 -7.01
N THR A 163 6.38 -8.09 -7.38
CA THR A 163 7.48 -8.39 -6.45
C THR A 163 7.78 -7.23 -5.51
N ASP A 164 7.80 -6.01 -6.04
CA ASP A 164 8.15 -4.82 -5.30
C ASP A 164 7.09 -4.46 -4.25
N ILE A 165 5.81 -4.61 -4.59
CA ILE A 165 4.74 -4.32 -3.64
C ILE A 165 4.63 -5.40 -2.55
N ILE A 166 5.02 -6.64 -2.81
CA ILE A 166 5.13 -7.67 -1.77
C ILE A 166 6.17 -7.21 -0.74
N GLU A 167 7.38 -6.89 -1.20
CA GLU A 167 8.46 -6.44 -0.34
C GLU A 167 8.10 -5.16 0.42
N LEU A 168 7.48 -4.19 -0.25
CA LEU A 168 6.98 -2.96 0.40
C LEU A 168 6.00 -3.30 1.53
N CYS A 169 5.08 -4.24 1.33
CA CYS A 169 4.09 -4.64 2.33
C CYS A 169 4.66 -5.47 3.50
N GLU A 170 5.84 -6.06 3.34
CA GLU A 170 6.56 -6.70 4.44
C GLU A 170 7.15 -5.65 5.38
N TRP A 171 7.49 -4.49 4.86
CA TRP A 171 8.09 -3.40 5.59
C TRP A 171 7.06 -2.36 6.09
N LEU A 172 6.12 -1.90 5.25
CA LEU A 172 5.10 -0.92 5.61
C LEU A 172 3.97 -1.52 6.46
N ARG A 173 3.52 -0.73 7.43
CA ARG A 173 2.37 -1.06 8.31
C ARG A 173 1.30 0.02 8.20
N PRO A 174 0.05 -0.23 8.61
CA PRO A 174 -0.93 0.82 8.89
C PRO A 174 -0.33 1.90 9.80
N GLY A 175 -0.63 3.17 9.52
CA GLY A 175 0.02 4.33 10.15
C GLY A 175 1.26 4.84 9.42
N ALA A 176 1.81 4.09 8.45
CA ALA A 176 2.94 4.55 7.65
C ALA A 176 2.59 5.80 6.84
N ARG A 177 3.51 6.75 6.80
CA ARG A 177 3.37 7.99 6.03
C ARG A 177 3.73 7.78 4.56
N VAL A 178 2.93 8.36 3.68
CA VAL A 178 3.13 8.39 2.23
C VAL A 178 3.08 9.83 1.76
N ASP A 179 4.19 10.33 1.24
CA ASP A 179 4.29 11.67 0.65
C ASP A 179 4.34 11.56 -0.87
N VAL A 180 3.41 12.20 -1.56
CA VAL A 180 3.43 12.32 -3.02
C VAL A 180 3.85 13.75 -3.39
N VAL A 181 5.04 13.90 -3.97
CA VAL A 181 5.59 15.18 -4.38
C VAL A 181 5.53 15.33 -5.90
N PRO A 182 5.08 16.49 -6.43
CA PRO A 182 4.95 16.70 -7.87
C PRO A 182 6.27 16.58 -8.64
N GLY A 183 7.35 17.07 -8.03
CA GLY A 183 8.68 17.11 -8.63
C GLY A 183 9.50 15.85 -8.41
N ARG A 184 10.81 16.05 -8.36
CA ARG A 184 11.79 15.01 -8.06
C ARG A 184 11.75 14.62 -6.58
N LEU A 185 12.24 13.43 -6.30
CA LEU A 185 12.48 13.01 -4.91
C LEU A 185 13.42 14.02 -4.25
N PRO A 186 13.05 14.58 -3.10
CA PRO A 186 13.92 15.51 -2.38
C PRO A 186 15.17 14.76 -1.90
N PRO A 187 16.31 15.46 -1.74
CA PRO A 187 17.44 14.93 -1.01
C PRO A 187 17.01 14.44 0.38
N PRO A 188 17.65 13.41 0.93
CA PRO A 188 17.27 12.88 2.26
C PRO A 188 17.23 13.92 3.37
N ASP A 189 18.09 14.94 3.30
CA ASP A 189 18.21 16.00 4.31
C ASP A 189 17.09 17.05 4.20
N ASP A 190 16.42 17.15 3.05
CA ASP A 190 15.34 18.10 2.77
C ASP A 190 13.95 17.53 3.10
N LEU A 191 13.88 16.32 3.64
CA LEU A 191 12.61 15.72 4.03
C LEU A 191 12.08 16.37 5.30
N PRO A 192 10.85 16.92 5.28
CA PRO A 192 10.23 17.46 6.49
C PRO A 192 10.08 16.37 7.56
N ASN A 193 10.31 16.74 8.80
CA ASN A 193 10.15 15.87 9.97
C ASN A 193 8.71 15.40 10.16
#